data_9f852e0934c61946c615d017f995d341
#
_entry.id   9f852e0934c61946c615d017f995d341
#
_cell.length_a   1.000
_cell.length_b   1.000
_cell.length_c   1.000
_cell.angle_alpha   90.00
_cell.angle_beta   90.00
_cell.angle_gamma   90.00
#
_symmetry.space_group_name_H-M   'P 1'
#
loop_
_entity.id
_entity.type
_entity.pdbx_description
1 polymer ?
#
loop_
_entity_poly.entity_id
_entity_poly.type
_entity_poly.pdbx_seq_one_letter_code
_entity_poly.pdbx_strand_id
1 'polypeptide(L)'
;MKLVNIGFGNLVNAQRVLAVIAPDSAPVKRMIQDARDKGVLIDATFGRKTKTVLVMDSGHIVLSGILLESVGTRLMSEDEDE
;
A
#
# COMPACT_ATOMS: atom_id res chain seq x y z
N MET A 1 -0.64 -17.31 -4.84
CA MET A 1 -0.45 -15.86 -4.74
C MET A 1 -1.80 -15.17 -4.84
N LYS A 2 -2.03 -14.18 -4.00
CA LYS A 2 -3.28 -13.43 -4.05
C LYS A 2 -2.95 -11.99 -4.43
N LEU A 3 -3.43 -11.55 -5.59
CA LEU A 3 -3.22 -10.18 -6.05
C LEU A 3 -4.43 -9.34 -5.68
N VAL A 4 -4.16 -8.17 -5.14
CA VAL A 4 -5.20 -7.24 -4.69
C VAL A 4 -5.02 -5.91 -5.40
N ASN A 5 -6.13 -5.42 -5.95
CA ASN A 5 -6.15 -4.13 -6.65
C ASN A 5 -6.12 -2.99 -5.64
N ILE A 6 -5.12 -2.14 -5.73
CA ILE A 6 -4.99 -0.97 -4.86
C ILE A 6 -5.22 0.33 -5.63
N GLY A 7 -5.87 0.22 -6.79
CA GLY A 7 -6.32 1.38 -7.55
C GLY A 7 -5.47 1.63 -8.80
N PHE A 8 -6.12 2.17 -9.80
CA PHE A 8 -5.47 2.65 -11.02
C PHE A 8 -4.64 1.59 -11.73
N GLY A 9 -5.13 0.35 -11.68
CA GLY A 9 -4.46 -0.74 -12.37
C GLY A 9 -3.27 -1.33 -11.63
N ASN A 10 -3.08 -0.96 -10.37
CA ASN A 10 -1.96 -1.44 -9.58
C ASN A 10 -2.39 -2.60 -8.71
N LEU A 11 -1.60 -3.66 -8.73
CA LEU A 11 -1.86 -4.87 -7.94
C LEU A 11 -0.69 -5.13 -7.01
N VAL A 12 -1.00 -5.58 -5.80
CA VAL A 12 0.03 -6.01 -4.86
C VAL A 12 -0.23 -7.46 -4.47
N ASN A 13 0.85 -8.14 -4.11
CA ASN A 13 0.74 -9.50 -3.59
C ASN A 13 0.37 -9.41 -2.10
N ALA A 14 -0.88 -9.76 -1.80
CA ALA A 14 -1.40 -9.64 -0.43
C ALA A 14 -0.59 -10.46 0.56
N GLN A 15 0.04 -11.53 0.13
CA GLN A 15 0.81 -12.38 1.02
C GLN A 15 2.12 -11.74 1.45
N ARG A 16 2.53 -10.66 0.80
CA ARG A 16 3.79 -9.99 1.12
C ARG A 16 3.56 -8.63 1.77
N VAL A 17 2.34 -8.31 2.12
CA VAL A 17 1.99 -7.07 2.80
C VAL A 17 2.09 -7.33 4.30
N LEU A 18 2.92 -6.55 4.98
CA LEU A 18 3.07 -6.67 6.43
C LEU A 18 2.09 -5.79 7.19
N ALA A 19 1.86 -4.59 6.68
CA ALA A 19 1.04 -3.62 7.40
C ALA A 19 0.36 -2.68 6.42
N VAL A 20 -0.83 -2.21 6.82
CA VAL A 20 -1.60 -1.22 6.07
C VAL A 20 -1.85 -0.08 7.03
N ILE A 21 -1.42 1.12 6.68
CA ILE A 21 -1.32 2.22 7.63
C ILE A 21 -1.94 3.48 7.04
N ALA A 22 -2.60 4.27 7.92
CA ALA A 22 -3.10 5.58 7.53
C ALA A 22 -1.92 6.55 7.40
N PRO A 23 -1.95 7.47 6.42
CA PRO A 23 -0.77 8.29 6.12
C PRO A 23 -0.61 9.54 6.98
N ASP A 24 -1.51 9.81 7.93
CA ASP A 24 -1.63 11.15 8.46
C ASP A 24 -0.77 11.46 9.68
N SER A 25 0.01 10.51 10.18
CA SER A 25 0.84 10.77 11.36
C SER A 25 2.25 11.21 10.94
N ALA A 26 2.91 11.95 11.84
CA ALA A 26 4.29 12.40 11.57
C ALA A 26 5.25 11.22 11.39
N PRO A 27 5.18 10.17 12.20
CA PRO A 27 6.08 9.02 11.99
C PRO A 27 5.89 8.37 10.62
N VAL A 28 4.65 8.27 10.14
CA VAL A 28 4.39 7.65 8.84
C VAL A 28 4.92 8.55 7.72
N LYS A 29 4.76 9.86 7.86
CA LYS A 29 5.31 10.79 6.86
C LYS A 29 6.82 10.69 6.78
N ARG A 30 7.47 10.50 7.92
CA ARG A 30 8.91 10.31 7.95
C ARG A 30 9.31 8.99 7.28
N MET A 31 8.53 7.94 7.54
CA MET A 31 8.78 6.65 6.91
C MET A 31 8.69 6.76 5.38
N ILE A 32 7.71 7.50 4.89
CA ILE A 32 7.56 7.72 3.45
C ILE A 32 8.77 8.46 2.90
N GLN A 33 9.20 9.51 3.59
CA GLN A 33 10.35 10.28 3.14
C GLN A 33 11.62 9.42 3.13
N ASP A 34 11.81 8.62 4.16
CA ASP A 34 12.97 7.73 4.21
C ASP A 34 12.96 6.73 3.07
N ALA A 35 11.78 6.19 2.75
CA ALA A 35 11.64 5.24 1.64
C ALA A 35 11.95 5.91 0.32
N ARG A 36 11.52 7.17 0.16
CA ARG A 36 11.82 7.93 -1.05
C ARG A 36 13.32 8.11 -1.19
N ASP A 37 13.99 8.50 -0.12
CA ASP A 37 15.42 8.75 -0.14
C ASP A 37 16.22 7.49 -0.44
N LYS A 38 15.71 6.33 -0.01
CA LYS A 38 16.39 5.06 -0.22
C LYS A 38 16.01 4.39 -1.55
N GLY A 39 15.08 4.97 -2.28
CA GLY A 39 14.67 4.40 -3.56
C GLY A 39 13.77 3.18 -3.43
N VAL A 40 13.09 3.01 -2.29
CA VAL A 40 12.19 1.89 -2.08
C VAL A 40 10.73 2.33 -1.94
N LEU A 41 10.41 3.54 -2.39
CA LEU A 41 9.05 4.04 -2.38
C LEU A 41 8.40 3.76 -3.73
N ILE A 42 7.21 3.16 -3.68
CA ILE A 42 6.42 2.91 -4.88
C ILE A 42 5.15 3.73 -4.77
N ASP A 43 4.99 4.72 -5.63
CA ASP A 43 3.83 5.61 -5.61
C ASP A 43 2.80 5.08 -6.61
N ALA A 44 1.75 4.47 -6.10
CA ALA A 44 0.68 3.92 -6.93
C ALA A 44 -0.59 4.79 -6.85
N THR A 45 -0.45 6.07 -6.47
CA THR A 45 -1.60 6.96 -6.32
C THR A 45 -2.05 7.58 -7.63
N PHE A 46 -1.23 7.49 -8.66
CA PHE A 46 -1.52 8.09 -9.96
C PHE A 46 -1.76 9.60 -9.80
N GLY A 47 -0.96 10.25 -8.94
CA GLY A 47 -1.09 11.69 -8.71
C GLY A 47 -2.21 12.07 -7.78
N ARG A 48 -2.96 11.11 -7.24
CA ARG A 48 -4.03 11.39 -6.29
C ARG A 48 -3.48 11.46 -4.88
N LYS A 49 -4.32 11.96 -3.97
CA LYS A 49 -3.93 12.04 -2.57
C LYS A 49 -3.68 10.64 -2.02
N THR A 50 -2.60 10.49 -1.28
CA THR A 50 -2.31 9.22 -0.60
C THR A 50 -3.34 9.01 0.51
N LYS A 51 -4.01 7.88 0.48
CA LYS A 51 -4.99 7.53 1.50
C LYS A 51 -4.60 6.29 2.29
N THR A 52 -3.65 5.52 1.79
CA THR A 52 -3.21 4.28 2.43
C THR A 52 -1.75 4.06 2.13
N VAL A 53 -1.03 3.56 3.13
CA VAL A 53 0.39 3.21 3.01
C VAL A 53 0.50 1.72 3.30
N LEU A 54 1.12 0.98 2.37
CA LEU A 54 1.35 -0.44 2.55
C LEU A 54 2.83 -0.68 2.79
N VAL A 55 3.14 -1.45 3.83
CA VAL A 55 4.51 -1.84 4.14
C VAL A 55 4.68 -3.27 3.67
N MET A 56 5.64 -3.49 2.78
CA MET A 56 5.88 -4.80 2.20
C MET A 56 7.01 -5.52 2.94
N ASP A 57 7.04 -6.84 2.86
CA ASP A 57 8.07 -7.62 3.55
C ASP A 57 9.46 -7.41 2.93
N SER A 58 9.53 -6.83 1.76
CA SER A 58 10.80 -6.50 1.12
C SER A 58 11.39 -5.19 1.62
N GLY A 59 10.66 -4.45 2.45
CA GLY A 59 11.05 -3.11 2.87
C GLY A 59 10.53 -2.01 1.99
N HIS A 60 9.84 -2.35 0.91
CA HIS A 60 9.24 -1.33 0.05
C HIS A 60 8.02 -0.72 0.72
N ILE A 61 7.81 0.55 0.47
CA ILE A 61 6.63 1.29 0.93
C ILE A 61 5.82 1.66 -0.30
N VAL A 62 4.54 1.26 -0.29
CA VAL A 62 3.64 1.50 -1.42
C VAL A 62 2.56 2.49 -1.00
N LEU A 63 2.37 3.54 -1.81
CA LEU A 63 1.33 4.53 -1.55
C LEU A 63 0.13 4.25 -2.44
N SER A 64 -1.07 4.28 -1.85
CA SER A 64 -2.30 4.03 -2.59
C SER A 64 -3.28 5.18 -2.39
N GLY A 65 -4.03 5.51 -3.43
CA GLY A 65 -5.09 6.51 -3.38
C GLY A 65 -6.44 5.93 -3.00
N ILE A 66 -6.50 4.64 -2.66
CA ILE A 66 -7.73 3.99 -2.24
C ILE A 66 -7.83 4.08 -0.71
N LEU A 67 -9.06 4.23 -0.22
CA LEU A 67 -9.30 4.34 1.23
C LEU A 67 -8.77 3.13 1.97
N LEU A 68 -8.25 3.38 3.16
CA LEU A 68 -7.67 2.34 4.00
C LEU A 68 -8.65 1.19 4.21
N GLU A 69 -9.91 1.51 4.46
CA GLU A 69 -10.92 0.48 4.72
C GLU A 69 -11.12 -0.40 3.50
N SER A 70 -11.08 0.21 2.32
CA SER A 70 -11.26 -0.56 1.09
C SER A 70 -10.07 -1.49 0.85
N VAL A 71 -8.86 -0.98 1.07
CA VAL A 71 -7.67 -1.81 0.92
C VAL A 71 -7.70 -2.97 1.90
N GLY A 72 -8.03 -2.66 3.16
CA GLY A 72 -8.10 -3.68 4.19
C GLY A 72 -9.10 -4.77 3.88
N THR A 73 -10.29 -4.37 3.41
CA THR A 73 -11.33 -5.33 3.04
C THR A 73 -10.86 -6.24 1.91
N ARG A 74 -10.19 -5.67 0.92
CA ARG A 74 -9.69 -6.45 -0.22
C ARG A 74 -8.62 -7.44 0.22
N LEU A 75 -7.74 -7.01 1.13
CA LEU A 75 -6.68 -7.89 1.63
C LEU A 75 -7.24 -9.03 2.45
N MET A 76 -8.33 -8.78 3.18
CA MET A 76 -8.92 -9.79 4.05
C MET A 76 -9.92 -10.67 3.32
N SER A 77 -10.24 -10.37 2.09
CA SER A 77 -11.19 -11.15 1.31
C SER A 77 -10.64 -12.55 1.08
N GLU A 78 -11.50 -13.55 1.20
CA GLU A 78 -11.12 -14.94 0.94
C GLU A 78 -11.44 -15.36 -0.48
N ASP A 79 -11.92 -14.46 -1.30
CA ASP A 79 -12.18 -14.74 -2.70
C ASP A 79 -10.90 -15.03 -3.42
N GLU A 80 -10.91 -16.06 -4.07
CA GLU A 80 -9.75 -16.42 -4.81
C GLU A 80 -9.95 -16.23 -6.24
N ASP A 81 -10.16 -16.36 -6.38
CA ASP A 81 -9.98 -16.54 -7.29
C ASP A 81 -9.59 -16.96 -7.88
N GLU A 82 -9.63 -17.46 -7.71
CA GLU A 82 -9.21 -17.82 -8.07
C GLU A 82 -9.01 -17.82 -8.55
#